data_c93d41ae1f0b92afe2c49431112cb4e2
#
_entry.id   c93d41ae1f0b92afe2c49431112cb4e2
#
_cell.length_a   1.000
_cell.length_b   1.000
_cell.length_c   1.000
_cell.angle_alpha   90.00
_cell.angle_beta   90.00
_cell.angle_gamma   90.00
#
_symmetry.space_group_name_H-M   'P 1'
#
loop_
_entity.id
_entity.type
_entity.pdbx_description
1 polymer ?
#
loop_
_entity_poly.entity_id
_entity_poly.type
_entity_poly.pdbx_seq_one_letter_code
_entity_poly.pdbx_strand_id
1 'polypeptide(L)'
;IVGPGDVLAISIYEAGIPLFGSTGASAEIGGSFDPAVKMQALPASRVNDDGEITIPYVGSLNVMGRTVTEVQEMIGQSLHTLSQDPHVLVNREQVITNSVIVAGEVVQPGRLVLETNQESMSDVIALSGGYRGDPKDLVLRVKRGENEARIRLSKVMAGAYEDLKAYPGDRLTILPEPMMYSVMGASGRVQQFAFTRDTMTV
;
A
#
# COMPACT_ATOMS: atom_id res chain seq x y z
N ILE A 1 0.99 0.11 9.65
CA ILE A 1 0.52 1.38 10.21
C ILE A 1 -0.71 1.79 9.42
N VAL A 2 -1.72 2.32 10.12
CA VAL A 2 -2.96 2.85 9.55
C VAL A 2 -2.79 4.35 9.30
N GLY A 3 -3.38 4.85 8.21
CA GLY A 3 -3.34 6.27 7.90
C GLY A 3 -4.50 6.74 7.02
N PRO A 4 -4.55 8.03 6.69
CA PRO A 4 -5.64 8.63 5.94
C PRO A 4 -5.91 7.92 4.61
N GLY A 5 -7.18 7.63 4.35
CA GLY A 5 -7.64 6.94 3.15
C GLY A 5 -7.70 5.42 3.25
N ASP A 6 -7.05 4.81 4.24
CA ASP A 6 -7.18 3.36 4.48
C ASP A 6 -8.63 3.02 4.86
N VAL A 7 -9.05 1.82 4.50
CA VAL A 7 -10.38 1.30 4.83
C VAL A 7 -10.24 0.10 5.75
N LEU A 8 -10.89 0.17 6.90
CA LEU A 8 -10.88 -0.86 7.92
C LEU A 8 -12.22 -1.59 7.95
N ALA A 9 -12.18 -2.92 7.86
CA ALA A 9 -13.31 -3.80 8.15
C ALA A 9 -13.26 -4.19 9.62
N ILE A 10 -14.31 -3.90 10.35
CA ILE A 10 -14.40 -4.11 11.80
C ILE A 10 -15.51 -5.11 12.05
N SER A 11 -15.17 -6.19 12.75
CA SER A 11 -16.12 -7.20 13.20
C SER A 11 -16.09 -7.29 14.73
N ILE A 12 -17.27 -7.27 15.35
CA ILE A 12 -17.43 -7.33 16.79
C ILE A 12 -18.14 -8.63 17.14
N TYR A 13 -17.58 -9.36 18.07
CA TYR A 13 -18.13 -10.59 18.61
C TYR A 13 -18.57 -10.31 20.05
N GLU A 14 -19.84 -10.52 20.34
CA GLU A 14 -20.43 -10.25 21.65
C GLU A 14 -21.06 -11.52 22.21
N ALA A 15 -20.81 -11.75 23.48
CA ALA A 15 -21.49 -12.82 24.25
C ALA A 15 -22.67 -12.23 25.02
N GLY A 16 -23.86 -12.82 24.90
CA GLY A 16 -25.06 -12.36 25.61
C GLY A 16 -25.95 -11.43 24.79
N ILE A 17 -26.39 -10.32 25.41
CA ILE A 17 -27.27 -9.34 24.72
C ILE A 17 -26.40 -8.44 23.83
N PRO A 18 -26.52 -8.54 22.50
CA PRO A 18 -25.65 -7.79 21.60
C PRO A 18 -26.03 -6.30 21.60
N LEU A 19 -25.03 -5.42 21.73
CA LEU A 19 -25.18 -3.97 21.60
C LEU A 19 -25.56 -3.58 20.15
N PHE A 20 -25.02 -4.31 19.17
CA PHE A 20 -25.24 -4.10 17.74
C PHE A 20 -26.29 -5.07 17.14
N GLY A 21 -27.17 -5.63 17.98
CA GLY A 21 -28.20 -6.57 17.52
C GLY A 21 -29.08 -5.96 16.45
N SER A 22 -29.17 -6.61 15.28
CA SER A 22 -30.16 -6.23 14.27
C SER A 22 -31.54 -6.46 14.86
N THR A 23 -32.40 -5.44 14.85
CA THR A 23 -33.85 -5.52 15.02
C THR A 23 -34.48 -6.23 13.82
N GLY A 24 -34.07 -7.46 13.55
CA GLY A 24 -34.67 -8.36 12.58
C GLY A 24 -35.65 -9.26 13.34
N ALA A 25 -36.91 -8.90 13.29
CA ALA A 25 -38.07 -9.57 13.85
C ALA A 25 -37.95 -11.09 13.93
N SER A 26 -37.92 -11.60 15.15
CA SER A 26 -38.59 -12.82 15.58
C SER A 26 -38.73 -12.71 17.08
N ALA A 27 -39.76 -12.00 17.52
CA ALA A 27 -40.34 -12.17 18.84
C ALA A 27 -40.99 -13.54 18.88
N GLU A 28 -40.21 -14.60 19.04
CA GLU A 28 -40.73 -15.85 19.56
C GLU A 28 -40.70 -15.74 21.08
N ILE A 29 -41.89 -15.59 21.63
CA ILE A 29 -42.21 -15.72 23.04
C ILE A 29 -41.94 -17.17 23.42
N GLY A 30 -40.77 -17.43 24.02
CA GLY A 30 -40.40 -18.76 24.45
C GLY A 30 -38.86 -18.83 24.70
N GLY A 31 -38.44 -18.17 25.79
CA GLY A 31 -37.02 -17.94 26.07
C GLY A 31 -36.21 -19.21 26.23
N SER A 32 -35.37 -19.48 25.27
CA SER A 32 -34.11 -20.17 25.49
C SER A 32 -33.01 -19.12 25.32
N PHE A 33 -32.29 -18.82 26.39
CA PHE A 33 -31.06 -18.05 26.30
C PHE A 33 -30.07 -18.89 25.46
N ASP A 34 -29.90 -18.52 24.20
CA ASP A 34 -28.87 -19.08 23.37
C ASP A 34 -27.58 -18.29 23.66
N PRO A 35 -26.58 -18.91 24.32
CA PRO A 35 -25.30 -18.28 24.61
C PRO A 35 -24.41 -18.20 23.38
N ALA A 36 -24.97 -18.26 22.20
CA ALA A 36 -24.20 -18.17 20.96
C ALA A 36 -23.53 -16.81 20.85
N VAL A 37 -22.23 -16.81 20.65
CA VAL A 37 -21.45 -15.63 20.29
C VAL A 37 -22.00 -15.07 18.98
N LYS A 38 -22.51 -13.85 19.00
CA LYS A 38 -23.04 -13.19 17.80
C LYS A 38 -21.95 -12.31 17.20
N MET A 39 -21.70 -12.52 15.92
CA MET A 39 -20.80 -11.70 15.12
C MET A 39 -21.60 -10.59 14.45
N GLN A 40 -21.17 -9.35 14.65
CA GLN A 40 -21.66 -8.21 13.92
C GLN A 40 -20.53 -7.58 13.12
N ALA A 41 -20.63 -7.60 11.80
CA ALA A 41 -19.75 -6.83 10.93
C ALA A 41 -20.28 -5.40 10.83
N LEU A 42 -19.43 -4.43 11.15
CA LEU A 42 -19.75 -3.02 10.92
C LEU A 42 -19.50 -2.66 9.45
N PRO A 43 -20.17 -1.61 8.93
CA PRO A 43 -19.81 -1.05 7.63
C PRO A 43 -18.32 -0.70 7.59
N ALA A 44 -17.69 -0.92 6.43
CA ALA A 44 -16.31 -0.57 6.22
C ALA A 44 -16.06 0.91 6.55
N SER A 45 -15.15 1.17 7.47
CA SER A 45 -14.84 2.52 7.97
C SER A 45 -13.59 3.05 7.32
N ARG A 46 -13.74 4.17 6.58
CA ARG A 46 -12.59 4.87 5.98
C ARG A 46 -11.96 5.81 7.01
N VAL A 47 -10.65 5.79 7.08
CA VAL A 47 -9.87 6.76 7.85
C VAL A 47 -9.95 8.11 7.14
N ASN A 48 -10.40 9.14 7.83
CA ASN A 48 -10.49 10.50 7.29
C ASN A 48 -9.11 11.18 7.22
N ASP A 49 -9.07 12.41 6.71
CA ASP A 49 -7.82 13.17 6.56
C ASP A 49 -7.17 13.54 7.91
N ASP A 50 -7.95 13.61 8.99
CA ASP A 50 -7.48 13.84 10.36
C ASP A 50 -6.94 12.57 11.03
N GLY A 51 -7.02 11.43 10.34
CA GLY A 51 -6.58 10.14 10.85
C GLY A 51 -7.56 9.45 11.79
N GLU A 52 -8.85 9.80 11.69
CA GLU A 52 -9.89 9.26 12.56
C GLU A 52 -10.84 8.31 11.80
N ILE A 53 -11.40 7.36 12.54
CA ILE A 53 -12.53 6.53 12.12
C ILE A 53 -13.73 6.79 13.03
N THR A 54 -14.93 6.66 12.49
CA THR A 54 -16.17 6.76 13.27
C THR A 54 -16.77 5.38 13.44
N ILE A 55 -17.02 5.01 14.70
CA ILE A 55 -17.62 3.73 15.08
C ILE A 55 -18.93 4.01 15.81
N PRO A 56 -20.03 3.34 15.44
CA PRO A 56 -21.29 3.47 16.15
C PRO A 56 -21.10 3.21 17.66
N TYR A 57 -21.75 4.00 18.48
CA TYR A 57 -21.74 3.99 19.95
C TYR A 57 -20.42 4.39 20.61
N VAL A 58 -19.28 4.29 19.92
CA VAL A 58 -17.96 4.69 20.42
C VAL A 58 -17.63 6.13 20.03
N GLY A 59 -18.09 6.57 18.84
CA GLY A 59 -17.75 7.88 18.29
C GLY A 59 -16.50 7.86 17.42
N SER A 60 -15.79 8.99 17.37
CA SER A 60 -14.55 9.14 16.60
C SER A 60 -13.34 8.69 17.39
N LEU A 61 -12.49 7.85 16.76
CA LEU A 61 -11.23 7.37 17.31
C LEU A 61 -10.08 7.76 16.39
N ASN A 62 -9.03 8.36 16.95
CA ASN A 62 -7.81 8.66 16.20
C ASN A 62 -6.95 7.39 16.08
N VAL A 63 -6.80 6.92 14.84
CA VAL A 63 -6.08 5.69 14.48
C VAL A 63 -4.81 5.96 13.68
N MET A 64 -4.49 7.23 13.44
CA MET A 64 -3.33 7.64 12.65
C MET A 64 -2.04 7.14 13.27
N GLY A 65 -1.20 6.48 12.48
CA GLY A 65 0.09 5.95 12.91
C GLY A 65 0.01 4.71 13.80
N ARG A 66 -1.19 4.20 14.10
CA ARG A 66 -1.41 2.99 14.89
C ARG A 66 -1.29 1.73 14.03
N THR A 67 -0.94 0.63 14.68
CA THR A 67 -1.05 -0.70 14.08
C THR A 67 -2.51 -1.18 14.13
N VAL A 68 -2.86 -2.17 13.32
CA VAL A 68 -4.20 -2.79 13.35
C VAL A 68 -4.50 -3.36 14.73
N THR A 69 -3.51 -3.95 15.39
CA THR A 69 -3.65 -4.51 16.75
C THR A 69 -3.96 -3.42 17.78
N GLU A 70 -3.25 -2.30 17.74
CA GLU A 70 -3.52 -1.18 18.65
C GLU A 70 -4.92 -0.59 18.42
N VAL A 71 -5.35 -0.48 17.15
CA VAL A 71 -6.72 -0.03 16.82
C VAL A 71 -7.75 -0.99 17.38
N GLN A 72 -7.52 -2.30 17.25
CA GLN A 72 -8.38 -3.34 17.77
C GLN A 72 -8.52 -3.23 19.29
N GLU A 73 -7.42 -3.05 20.02
CA GLU A 73 -7.40 -2.86 21.47
C GLU A 73 -8.14 -1.58 21.89
N MET A 74 -7.93 -0.47 21.18
CA MET A 74 -8.61 0.81 21.46
C MET A 74 -10.12 0.69 21.31
N ILE A 75 -10.59 0.03 20.25
CA ILE A 75 -12.02 -0.20 20.02
C ILE A 75 -12.58 -1.11 21.12
N GLY A 76 -11.88 -2.20 21.43
CA GLY A 76 -12.27 -3.14 22.49
C GLY A 76 -12.43 -2.44 23.85
N GLN A 77 -11.44 -1.63 24.24
CA GLN A 77 -11.49 -0.85 25.49
C GLN A 77 -12.68 0.12 25.52
N SER A 78 -12.97 0.79 24.40
CA SER A 78 -14.08 1.72 24.32
C SER A 78 -15.45 1.01 24.41
N LEU A 79 -15.54 -0.22 23.91
CA LEU A 79 -16.75 -1.03 23.95
C LEU A 79 -16.97 -1.75 25.28
N HIS A 80 -15.92 -2.00 26.08
CA HIS A 80 -16.02 -2.67 27.39
C HIS A 80 -16.96 -1.96 28.38
N THR A 81 -17.16 -0.65 28.22
CA THR A 81 -18.13 0.10 29.04
C THR A 81 -19.57 -0.09 28.62
N LEU A 82 -19.79 -0.60 27.40
CA LEU A 82 -21.11 -0.69 26.75
C LEU A 82 -21.56 -2.14 26.52
N SER A 83 -20.63 -3.07 26.37
CA SER A 83 -20.90 -4.48 26.11
C SER A 83 -20.13 -5.39 27.05
N GLN A 84 -20.68 -6.58 27.34
CA GLN A 84 -20.01 -7.59 28.15
C GLN A 84 -19.04 -8.39 27.26
N ASP A 85 -17.73 -8.27 27.53
CA ASP A 85 -16.65 -9.01 26.90
C ASP A 85 -16.65 -8.93 25.35
N PRO A 86 -16.57 -7.71 24.76
CA PRO A 86 -16.57 -7.55 23.32
C PRO A 86 -15.22 -7.96 22.74
N HIS A 87 -15.22 -8.94 21.84
CA HIS A 87 -14.05 -9.28 21.03
C HIS A 87 -14.12 -8.56 19.69
N VAL A 88 -13.13 -7.71 19.43
CA VAL A 88 -13.05 -6.91 18.21
C VAL A 88 -12.00 -7.51 17.28
N LEU A 89 -12.35 -7.67 16.01
CA LEU A 89 -11.43 -8.03 14.95
C LEU A 89 -11.39 -6.89 13.94
N VAL A 90 -10.20 -6.38 13.67
CA VAL A 90 -9.98 -5.33 12.67
C VAL A 90 -9.12 -5.87 11.54
N ASN A 91 -9.60 -5.75 10.32
CA ASN A 91 -8.84 -6.08 9.11
C ASN A 91 -8.73 -4.86 8.22
N ARG A 92 -7.63 -4.76 7.46
CA ARG A 92 -7.50 -3.72 6.42
C ARG A 92 -8.10 -4.23 5.12
N GLU A 93 -9.14 -3.56 4.64
CA GLU A 93 -9.80 -3.88 3.38
C GLU A 93 -9.12 -3.16 2.20
N GLN A 94 -8.77 -1.87 2.40
CA GLN A 94 -7.97 -1.11 1.44
C GLN A 94 -6.81 -0.43 2.16
N VAL A 95 -5.61 -0.54 1.57
CA VAL A 95 -4.38 0.02 2.12
C VAL A 95 -3.84 1.05 1.13
N ILE A 96 -4.05 2.31 1.40
CA ILE A 96 -3.52 3.42 0.59
C ILE A 96 -2.20 3.91 1.16
N THR A 97 -2.10 3.94 2.49
CA THR A 97 -0.94 4.45 3.21
C THR A 97 0.32 3.64 2.94
N ASN A 98 0.21 2.31 2.82
CA ASN A 98 1.35 1.43 2.53
C ASN A 98 1.45 1.11 1.03
N SER A 99 1.57 2.11 0.19
CA SER A 99 1.63 1.94 -1.26
C SER A 99 2.66 2.84 -1.93
N VAL A 100 3.09 2.42 -3.10
CA VAL A 100 3.95 3.19 -4.01
C VAL A 100 3.21 3.48 -5.31
N ILE A 101 3.63 4.50 -6.04
CA ILE A 101 3.11 4.81 -7.36
C ILE A 101 4.16 4.43 -8.38
N VAL A 102 3.78 3.57 -9.33
CA VAL A 102 4.65 3.13 -10.42
C VAL A 102 4.11 3.68 -11.75
N ALA A 103 4.97 4.31 -12.54
CA ALA A 103 4.59 4.97 -13.79
C ALA A 103 5.69 4.86 -14.86
N GLY A 104 5.36 5.27 -16.09
CA GLY A 104 6.27 5.27 -17.23
C GLY A 104 6.30 3.94 -17.96
N GLU A 105 7.48 3.50 -18.40
CA GLU A 105 7.69 2.30 -19.20
C GLU A 105 7.55 1.00 -18.37
N VAL A 106 6.40 0.81 -17.74
CA VAL A 106 6.01 -0.42 -17.04
C VAL A 106 4.81 -1.06 -17.70
N VAL A 107 4.61 -2.36 -17.46
CA VAL A 107 3.49 -3.09 -18.08
C VAL A 107 2.17 -2.68 -17.45
N GLN A 108 2.12 -2.53 -16.13
CA GLN A 108 0.93 -2.12 -15.38
C GLN A 108 1.26 -0.89 -14.51
N PRO A 109 1.13 0.32 -15.07
CA PRO A 109 1.31 1.53 -14.27
C PRO A 109 0.13 1.70 -13.31
N GLY A 110 0.42 2.21 -12.11
CA GLY A 110 -0.62 2.43 -11.12
C GLY A 110 -0.09 2.51 -9.70
N ARG A 111 -1.00 2.38 -8.76
CA ARG A 111 -0.71 2.27 -7.33
C ARG A 111 -0.51 0.81 -6.98
N LEU A 112 0.63 0.50 -6.37
CA LEU A 112 0.97 -0.83 -5.86
C LEU A 112 1.01 -0.78 -4.34
N VAL A 113 0.28 -1.69 -3.70
CA VAL A 113 0.32 -1.86 -2.25
C VAL A 113 1.54 -2.71 -1.90
N LEU A 114 2.34 -2.25 -0.95
CA LEU A 114 3.45 -3.01 -0.39
C LEU A 114 2.90 -3.97 0.68
N GLU A 115 3.14 -5.24 0.54
CA GLU A 115 2.73 -6.25 1.55
C GLU A 115 3.64 -6.18 2.77
N THR A 116 4.91 -5.87 2.54
CA THR A 116 5.93 -5.73 3.57
C THR A 116 6.69 -4.41 3.38
N ASN A 117 7.45 -3.99 4.40
CA ASN A 117 8.35 -2.84 4.29
C ASN A 117 9.75 -3.27 3.80
N GLN A 118 9.88 -4.46 3.23
CA GLN A 118 11.16 -5.03 2.81
C GLN A 118 11.29 -5.25 1.30
N GLU A 119 10.26 -4.92 0.56
CA GLU A 119 10.25 -5.03 -0.90
C GLU A 119 11.29 -4.10 -1.52
N SER A 120 12.09 -4.65 -2.41
CA SER A 120 13.09 -3.87 -3.16
C SER A 120 12.46 -3.13 -4.33
N MET A 121 13.17 -2.17 -4.91
CA MET A 121 12.72 -1.48 -6.12
C MET A 121 12.54 -2.43 -7.29
N SER A 122 13.36 -3.48 -7.38
CA SER A 122 13.24 -4.54 -8.39
C SER A 122 11.97 -5.36 -8.20
N ASP A 123 11.61 -5.70 -6.94
CA ASP A 123 10.37 -6.41 -6.63
C ASP A 123 9.15 -5.61 -7.04
N VAL A 124 9.13 -4.31 -6.72
CA VAL A 124 8.05 -3.40 -7.11
C VAL A 124 7.88 -3.33 -8.63
N ILE A 125 8.99 -3.29 -9.39
CA ILE A 125 8.95 -3.31 -10.85
C ILE A 125 8.39 -4.66 -11.35
N ALA A 126 8.83 -5.78 -10.76
CA ALA A 126 8.32 -7.10 -11.12
C ALA A 126 6.82 -7.25 -10.82
N LEU A 127 6.36 -6.78 -9.65
CA LEU A 127 4.94 -6.77 -9.27
C LEU A 127 4.08 -5.89 -10.18
N SER A 128 4.68 -4.84 -10.80
CA SER A 128 4.04 -4.02 -11.83
C SER A 128 4.01 -4.69 -13.21
N GLY A 129 4.29 -5.99 -13.29
CA GLY A 129 4.34 -6.77 -14.52
C GLY A 129 5.64 -6.60 -15.32
N GLY A 130 6.66 -5.96 -14.72
CA GLY A 130 7.93 -5.67 -15.37
C GLY A 130 7.94 -4.34 -16.13
N TYR A 131 9.00 -4.14 -16.92
CA TYR A 131 9.23 -2.94 -17.70
C TYR A 131 9.11 -3.21 -19.21
N ARG A 132 8.95 -2.14 -19.99
CA ARG A 132 8.91 -2.18 -21.45
C ARG A 132 10.17 -1.53 -22.01
N GLY A 133 10.80 -2.17 -23.01
CA GLY A 133 12.01 -1.68 -23.65
C GLY A 133 13.29 -2.34 -23.13
N ASP A 134 14.42 -1.83 -23.58
CA ASP A 134 15.73 -2.36 -23.19
C ASP A 134 16.20 -1.66 -21.89
N PRO A 135 16.54 -2.39 -20.83
CA PRO A 135 16.90 -1.80 -19.54
C PRO A 135 18.15 -0.89 -19.60
N LYS A 136 19.03 -1.06 -20.60
CA LYS A 136 20.16 -0.15 -20.81
C LYS A 136 19.74 1.26 -21.21
N ASP A 137 18.58 1.38 -21.90
CA ASP A 137 18.04 2.64 -22.40
C ASP A 137 16.97 3.23 -21.47
N LEU A 138 16.81 2.64 -20.29
CA LEU A 138 15.83 3.05 -19.31
C LEU A 138 16.50 3.54 -18.03
N VAL A 139 15.86 4.54 -17.41
CA VAL A 139 16.25 5.09 -16.10
C VAL A 139 15.09 4.99 -15.14
N LEU A 140 15.33 4.40 -13.98
CA LEU A 140 14.42 4.46 -12.85
C LEU A 140 14.64 5.78 -12.13
N ARG A 141 13.61 6.62 -12.09
CA ARG A 141 13.52 7.81 -11.26
C ARG A 141 12.70 7.48 -10.03
N VAL A 142 13.31 7.63 -8.86
CA VAL A 142 12.67 7.43 -7.56
C VAL A 142 12.51 8.79 -6.90
N LYS A 143 11.28 9.18 -6.59
CA LYS A 143 10.98 10.38 -5.79
C LYS A 143 10.43 9.94 -4.44
N ARG A 144 11.10 10.38 -3.36
CA ARG A 144 10.75 10.16 -1.97
C ARG A 144 10.66 11.50 -1.24
N GLY A 145 9.45 11.97 -0.97
CA GLY A 145 9.26 13.34 -0.48
C GLY A 145 9.86 14.36 -1.45
N GLU A 146 10.78 15.19 -0.96
CA GLU A 146 11.51 16.17 -1.78
C GLU A 146 12.77 15.62 -2.44
N ASN A 147 13.21 14.41 -2.08
CA ASN A 147 14.40 13.80 -2.64
C ASN A 147 14.09 13.06 -3.96
N GLU A 148 14.97 13.21 -4.93
CA GLU A 148 14.89 12.51 -6.19
C GLU A 148 16.23 11.81 -6.49
N ALA A 149 16.15 10.55 -6.91
CA ALA A 149 17.28 9.77 -7.39
C ALA A 149 17.01 9.23 -8.78
N ARG A 150 18.05 9.11 -9.61
CA ARG A 150 18.00 8.50 -10.95
C ARG A 150 19.02 7.40 -11.02
N ILE A 151 18.57 6.23 -11.44
CA ILE A 151 19.40 5.03 -11.48
C ILE A 151 19.15 4.35 -12.82
N ARG A 152 20.20 3.95 -13.52
CA ARG A 152 20.07 3.16 -14.76
C ARG A 152 19.38 1.84 -14.45
N LEU A 153 18.33 1.50 -15.21
CA LEU A 153 17.50 0.32 -14.92
C LEU A 153 18.31 -0.98 -15.03
N SER A 154 19.24 -1.05 -16.00
CA SER A 154 20.13 -2.21 -16.14
C SER A 154 20.91 -2.51 -14.85
N LYS A 155 21.35 -1.49 -14.11
CA LYS A 155 22.07 -1.67 -12.84
C LYS A 155 21.16 -2.16 -11.72
N VAL A 156 19.90 -1.70 -11.70
CA VAL A 156 18.89 -2.18 -10.73
C VAL A 156 18.61 -3.66 -10.97
N MET A 157 18.39 -4.04 -12.24
CA MET A 157 18.11 -5.43 -12.63
C MET A 157 19.33 -6.36 -12.48
N ALA A 158 20.54 -5.82 -12.53
CA ALA A 158 21.77 -6.57 -12.28
C ALA A 158 22.08 -6.78 -10.78
N GLY A 159 21.20 -6.35 -9.88
CA GLY A 159 21.39 -6.51 -8.43
C GLY A 159 22.38 -5.51 -7.81
N ALA A 160 22.85 -4.49 -8.55
CA ALA A 160 23.79 -3.52 -8.00
C ALA A 160 23.20 -2.67 -6.86
N TYR A 161 21.88 -2.72 -6.69
CA TYR A 161 21.10 -1.96 -5.70
C TYR A 161 20.06 -2.84 -5.00
N GLU A 162 20.39 -4.09 -4.68
CA GLU A 162 19.51 -5.05 -3.99
C GLU A 162 18.97 -4.51 -2.66
N ASP A 163 19.78 -3.73 -1.96
CA ASP A 163 19.41 -3.12 -0.68
C ASP A 163 18.50 -1.89 -0.82
N LEU A 164 18.21 -1.43 -2.06
CA LEU A 164 17.36 -0.28 -2.26
C LEU A 164 15.90 -0.65 -2.06
N LYS A 165 15.41 -0.40 -0.86
CA LYS A 165 14.04 -0.71 -0.47
C LYS A 165 13.05 0.36 -0.95
N ALA A 166 11.87 -0.09 -1.33
CA ALA A 166 10.72 0.77 -1.57
C ALA A 166 10.06 1.14 -0.24
N TYR A 167 9.67 2.40 -0.11
CA TYR A 167 8.97 2.90 1.06
C TYR A 167 7.59 3.45 0.68
N PRO A 168 6.63 3.38 1.60
CA PRO A 168 5.32 3.99 1.41
C PRO A 168 5.43 5.45 0.96
N GLY A 169 4.66 5.80 -0.07
CA GLY A 169 4.67 7.15 -0.65
C GLY A 169 5.72 7.37 -1.73
N ASP A 170 6.62 6.42 -1.98
CA ASP A 170 7.57 6.52 -3.09
C ASP A 170 6.84 6.59 -4.44
N ARG A 171 7.41 7.38 -5.33
CA ARG A 171 7.01 7.40 -6.73
C ARG A 171 8.14 6.91 -7.59
N LEU A 172 7.93 5.77 -8.25
CA LEU A 172 8.84 5.16 -9.19
C LEU A 172 8.38 5.51 -10.61
N THR A 173 9.27 6.06 -11.42
CA THR A 173 8.95 6.36 -12.81
C THR A 173 10.05 5.82 -13.70
N ILE A 174 9.72 4.90 -14.60
CA ILE A 174 10.66 4.38 -15.60
C ILE A 174 10.56 5.25 -16.85
N LEU A 175 11.68 5.86 -17.23
CA LEU A 175 11.75 6.80 -18.35
C LEU A 175 12.74 6.29 -19.40
N PRO A 176 12.45 6.48 -20.70
CA PRO A 176 13.42 6.24 -21.75
C PRO A 176 14.50 7.32 -21.72
N GLU A 177 15.74 6.92 -21.58
CA GLU A 177 16.92 7.79 -21.60
C GLU A 177 18.08 7.05 -22.28
N PRO A 178 18.03 6.86 -23.61
CA PRO A 178 19.07 6.15 -24.32
C PRO A 178 20.40 6.92 -24.27
N MET A 179 21.47 6.20 -24.06
CA MET A 179 22.82 6.77 -24.18
C MET A 179 23.18 6.89 -25.65
N MET A 180 23.63 8.09 -26.04
CA MET A 180 24.05 8.37 -27.41
C MET A 180 25.49 8.89 -27.41
N TYR A 181 26.22 8.58 -28.47
CA TYR A 181 27.51 9.21 -28.76
C TYR A 181 27.46 9.89 -30.12
N SER A 182 28.19 10.99 -30.23
CA SER A 182 28.30 11.76 -31.47
C SER A 182 29.69 11.55 -32.07
N VAL A 183 29.72 11.21 -33.34
CA VAL A 183 30.98 11.14 -34.11
C VAL A 183 31.14 12.45 -34.87
N MET A 184 32.24 13.15 -34.62
CA MET A 184 32.62 14.41 -35.28
C MET A 184 34.00 14.26 -35.89
N GLY A 185 34.26 14.99 -36.96
CA GLY A 185 35.57 15.06 -37.64
C GLY A 185 35.54 14.65 -39.10
N ALA A 186 36.56 13.95 -39.56
CA ALA A 186 36.78 13.62 -40.97
C ALA A 186 35.71 12.70 -41.61
N SER A 187 34.70 12.29 -40.89
CA SER A 187 33.59 11.48 -41.37
C SER A 187 32.62 12.23 -42.32
N GLY A 188 32.81 13.55 -42.52
CA GLY A 188 32.01 14.39 -43.42
C GLY A 188 30.60 14.65 -42.94
N ARG A 189 30.11 14.02 -41.88
CA ARG A 189 28.80 14.20 -41.26
C ARG A 189 28.86 14.04 -39.76
N VAL A 190 28.11 14.86 -39.04
CA VAL A 190 27.88 14.65 -37.61
C VAL A 190 26.73 13.65 -37.48
N GLN A 191 27.01 12.49 -36.89
CA GLN A 191 25.99 11.46 -36.69
C GLN A 191 25.96 11.08 -35.23
N GLN A 192 24.74 10.84 -34.70
CA GLN A 192 24.50 10.32 -33.35
C GLN A 192 24.13 8.85 -33.46
N PHE A 193 24.74 8.05 -32.60
CA PHE A 193 24.50 6.62 -32.50
C PHE A 193 24.13 6.27 -31.08
N ALA A 194 23.12 5.42 -30.92
CA ALA A 194 22.80 4.84 -29.60
C ALA A 194 23.84 3.80 -29.21
N PHE A 195 24.16 3.73 -27.93
CA PHE A 195 25.01 2.67 -27.41
C PHE A 195 24.33 1.32 -27.57
N THR A 196 25.04 0.34 -28.09
CA THR A 196 24.55 -1.04 -28.23
C THR A 196 24.73 -1.84 -26.94
N ARG A 197 25.58 -1.37 -26.02
CA ARG A 197 25.90 -2.00 -24.72
C ARG A 197 25.98 -0.94 -23.63
N ASP A 198 25.84 -1.34 -22.37
CA ASP A 198 25.94 -0.46 -21.18
C ASP A 198 27.34 0.14 -21.01
N THR A 199 28.37 -0.50 -21.55
CA THR A 199 29.76 -0.05 -21.48
C THR A 199 30.41 -0.16 -22.87
N MET A 200 31.18 0.83 -23.22
CA MET A 200 31.99 0.84 -24.42
C MET A 200 33.49 0.74 -24.02
N THR A 201 34.15 -0.26 -24.52
CA THR A 201 35.61 -0.35 -24.43
C THR A 201 36.22 0.21 -25.72
N VAL A 202 37.24 1.05 -25.58
CA VAL A 202 38.06 1.59 -26.67
C VAL A 202 39.05 0.53 -27.14
#